data_afb758822f0549dd8b1309f7d91ee979
#
_entry.id   afb758822f0549dd8b1309f7d91ee979
#
_cell.length_a   1.000
_cell.length_b   1.000
_cell.length_c   1.000
_cell.angle_alpha   90.00
_cell.angle_beta   90.00
_cell.angle_gamma   90.00
#
_symmetry.space_group_name_H-M   'P 1'
#
loop_
_entity.id
_entity.type
_entity.pdbx_description
1 polymer ?
#
loop_
_entity_poly.entity_id
_entity_poly.type
_entity_poly.pdbx_seq_one_letter_code
_entity_poly.pdbx_strand_id
1 'polypeptide(L)'
;LNNCVSSSIFFEKLLTKIRSELLQNIYNDINIDILSENYKFVVALTEQCWINQYIWFQTEKEISFIKTISQRILFKQDISELFITIIACYKSLGEFENSLKSKILNHKTNNNLFNNIVKKQIHEPLEEKKLLEVIKKPYLITNIVSKEIRKQYEETPHNKWININKPVPANFFYILNNDIKPNSFKHEITLDEDGFFIEYKTKFNKPNVLIAGCGTGSHVVLATRYKNASITGIDLSLSSLAYAKRKTDELKYRNIEYLQLDILELEKLDKKFDIIE
;
A
#
# COMPACT_ATOMS: atom_id res chain seq x y z
N LEU A 1 15.90 0.61 -5.94
CA LEU A 1 14.75 0.03 -6.64
C LEU A 1 13.61 -0.37 -5.71
N ASN A 2 13.88 -0.75 -4.46
CA ASN A 2 12.88 -1.39 -3.58
C ASN A 2 11.97 -0.41 -2.83
N ASN A 3 12.24 0.89 -2.84
CA ASN A 3 11.61 1.83 -1.89
C ASN A 3 10.87 3.00 -2.53
N CYS A 4 11.06 3.25 -3.82
CA CYS A 4 10.41 4.36 -4.53
C CYS A 4 10.30 4.08 -6.03
N VAL A 5 9.30 4.68 -6.65
CA VAL A 5 9.18 4.69 -8.12
C VAL A 5 10.25 5.61 -8.71
N SER A 6 10.98 5.12 -9.71
CA SER A 6 11.91 5.96 -10.45
C SER A 6 11.15 6.86 -11.42
N SER A 7 11.37 8.17 -11.35
CA SER A 7 10.83 9.16 -12.29
C SER A 7 11.71 9.40 -13.52
N SER A 8 12.85 8.72 -13.62
CA SER A 8 13.78 8.88 -14.75
C SER A 8 13.35 8.02 -15.94
N ILE A 9 12.99 8.67 -17.06
CA ILE A 9 12.66 8.01 -18.33
C ILE A 9 13.83 7.16 -18.85
N PHE A 10 15.06 7.62 -18.68
CA PHE A 10 16.25 6.87 -19.09
C PHE A 10 16.36 5.56 -18.30
N PHE A 11 16.15 5.63 -16.99
CA PHE A 11 16.24 4.48 -16.10
C PHE A 11 15.09 3.49 -16.36
N GLU A 12 13.90 4.00 -16.64
CA GLU A 12 12.76 3.19 -17.05
C GLU A 12 13.06 2.39 -18.33
N LYS A 13 13.56 3.06 -19.37
CA LYS A 13 13.93 2.40 -20.64
C LYS A 13 15.00 1.33 -20.44
N LEU A 14 16.01 1.61 -19.61
CA LEU A 14 17.07 0.65 -19.28
C LEU A 14 16.50 -0.58 -18.58
N LEU A 15 15.69 -0.37 -17.52
CA LEU A 15 15.10 -1.46 -16.75
C LEU A 15 14.09 -2.27 -17.57
N THR A 16 13.32 -1.64 -18.45
CA THR A 16 12.40 -2.32 -19.37
C THR A 16 13.18 -3.24 -20.33
N LYS A 17 14.32 -2.76 -20.86
CA LYS A 17 15.19 -3.58 -21.72
C LYS A 17 15.78 -4.76 -20.96
N ILE A 18 16.32 -4.54 -19.76
CA ILE A 18 16.86 -5.61 -18.91
C ILE A 18 15.77 -6.64 -18.60
N ARG A 19 14.56 -6.19 -18.23
CA ARG A 19 13.43 -7.09 -17.98
C ARG A 19 13.13 -7.98 -19.18
N SER A 20 13.13 -7.42 -20.39
CA SER A 20 12.92 -8.15 -21.64
C SER A 20 14.01 -9.20 -21.88
N GLU A 21 15.28 -8.83 -21.67
CA GLU A 21 16.41 -9.76 -21.81
C GLU A 21 16.36 -10.91 -20.78
N LEU A 22 16.01 -10.63 -19.53
CA LEU A 22 15.81 -11.65 -18.51
C LEU A 22 14.73 -12.66 -18.92
N LEU A 23 13.61 -12.18 -19.44
CA LEU A 23 12.52 -13.04 -19.90
C LEU A 23 12.96 -13.92 -21.09
N GLN A 24 13.69 -13.36 -22.06
CA GLN A 24 14.22 -14.10 -23.20
C GLN A 24 15.22 -15.17 -22.77
N ASN A 25 16.09 -14.87 -21.82
CA ASN A 25 17.06 -15.83 -21.30
C ASN A 25 16.37 -17.03 -20.66
N ILE A 26 15.38 -16.84 -19.79
CA ILE A 26 14.65 -17.98 -19.19
C ILE A 26 13.73 -18.70 -20.18
N TYR A 27 13.23 -18.02 -21.22
CA TYR A 27 12.47 -18.65 -22.29
C TYR A 27 13.31 -19.63 -23.09
N ASN A 28 14.57 -19.27 -23.37
CA ASN A 28 15.53 -20.05 -24.14
C ASN A 28 16.43 -20.97 -23.28
N ASP A 29 16.25 -20.98 -21.97
CA ASP A 29 17.09 -21.68 -20.98
C ASP A 29 18.59 -21.29 -21.08
N ILE A 30 18.89 -20.00 -21.32
CA ILE A 30 20.24 -19.43 -21.46
C ILE A 30 20.63 -18.64 -20.20
N ASN A 31 21.91 -18.68 -19.83
CA ASN A 31 22.50 -17.90 -18.74
C ASN A 31 21.82 -18.10 -17.37
N ILE A 32 21.19 -19.22 -17.12
CA ILE A 32 20.42 -19.46 -15.89
C ILE A 32 21.29 -19.34 -14.64
N ASP A 33 22.54 -19.83 -14.68
CA ASP A 33 23.47 -19.73 -13.54
C ASP A 33 23.81 -18.27 -13.22
N ILE A 34 24.14 -17.48 -14.25
CA ILE A 34 24.44 -16.03 -14.10
C ILE A 34 23.23 -15.29 -13.52
N LEU A 35 22.01 -15.61 -13.97
CA LEU A 35 20.79 -15.02 -13.45
C LEU A 35 20.54 -15.41 -12.01
N SER A 36 20.85 -16.65 -11.63
CA SER A 36 20.73 -17.15 -10.26
C SER A 36 21.71 -16.46 -9.31
N GLU A 37 22.95 -16.23 -9.75
CA GLU A 37 23.95 -15.47 -8.99
C GLU A 37 23.49 -14.03 -8.74
N ASN A 38 22.76 -13.44 -9.69
CA ASN A 38 22.22 -12.08 -9.61
C ASN A 38 20.76 -12.00 -9.12
N TYR A 39 20.27 -13.03 -8.44
CA TYR A 39 18.87 -13.15 -8.02
C TYR A 39 18.37 -11.95 -7.21
N LYS A 40 19.21 -11.35 -6.35
CA LYS A 40 18.85 -10.12 -5.59
C LYS A 40 18.48 -8.95 -6.51
N PHE A 41 19.15 -8.81 -7.65
CA PHE A 41 18.82 -7.77 -8.62
C PHE A 41 17.48 -8.08 -9.30
N VAL A 42 17.22 -9.35 -9.67
CA VAL A 42 15.95 -9.77 -10.26
C VAL A 42 14.79 -9.48 -9.30
N VAL A 43 14.95 -9.79 -8.02
CA VAL A 43 13.97 -9.47 -6.98
C VAL A 43 13.73 -7.96 -6.89
N ALA A 44 14.79 -7.14 -6.88
CA ALA A 44 14.67 -5.69 -6.82
C ALA A 44 13.94 -5.11 -8.04
N LEU A 45 14.19 -5.68 -9.23
CA LEU A 45 13.47 -5.32 -10.46
C LEU A 45 11.99 -5.71 -10.38
N THR A 46 11.69 -6.90 -9.86
CA THR A 46 10.31 -7.36 -9.65
C THR A 46 9.56 -6.43 -8.68
N GLU A 47 10.20 -6.02 -7.59
CA GLU A 47 9.61 -5.05 -6.66
C GLU A 47 9.38 -3.70 -7.32
N GLN A 48 10.31 -3.22 -8.16
CA GLN A 48 10.12 -1.98 -8.92
C GLN A 48 8.93 -2.07 -9.87
N CYS A 49 8.76 -3.18 -10.58
CA CYS A 49 7.61 -3.42 -11.45
C CYS A 49 6.29 -3.45 -10.67
N TRP A 50 6.30 -4.06 -9.49
CA TRP A 50 5.12 -4.10 -8.62
C TRP A 50 4.76 -2.71 -8.06
N ILE A 51 5.75 -1.92 -7.62
CA ILE A 51 5.54 -0.56 -7.09
C ILE A 51 4.96 0.35 -8.16
N ASN A 52 5.45 0.28 -9.39
CA ASN A 52 4.97 1.09 -10.51
C ASN A 52 3.72 0.53 -11.19
N GLN A 53 3.08 -0.50 -10.58
CA GLN A 53 1.83 -1.11 -11.05
C GLN A 53 1.92 -1.67 -12.47
N TYR A 54 3.10 -2.16 -12.86
CA TYR A 54 3.35 -2.83 -14.16
C TYR A 54 3.09 -1.94 -15.38
N ILE A 55 3.18 -0.62 -15.24
CA ILE A 55 2.90 0.33 -16.33
C ILE A 55 3.91 0.29 -17.48
N TRP A 56 5.07 -0.37 -17.29
CA TRP A 56 6.09 -0.43 -18.34
C TRP A 56 5.61 -1.24 -19.52
N PHE A 57 5.95 -0.75 -20.70
CA PHE A 57 5.54 -1.33 -21.97
C PHE A 57 5.90 -2.82 -22.08
N GLN A 58 4.99 -3.62 -22.64
CA GLN A 58 5.16 -5.05 -22.91
C GLN A 58 4.82 -5.31 -24.37
N THR A 59 5.63 -6.14 -25.02
CA THR A 59 5.38 -6.60 -26.38
C THR A 59 4.50 -7.84 -26.41
N GLU A 60 3.79 -8.09 -27.51
CA GLU A 60 3.02 -9.34 -27.72
C GLU A 60 3.89 -10.59 -27.59
N LYS A 61 5.15 -10.49 -28.02
CA LYS A 61 6.14 -11.57 -27.89
C LYS A 61 6.42 -11.91 -26.42
N GLU A 62 6.61 -10.89 -25.57
CA GLU A 62 6.82 -11.08 -24.13
C GLU A 62 5.61 -11.72 -23.47
N ILE A 63 4.40 -11.29 -23.83
CA ILE A 63 3.14 -11.87 -23.34
C ILE A 63 3.07 -13.36 -23.69
N SER A 64 3.43 -13.73 -24.92
CA SER A 64 3.50 -15.12 -25.37
C SER A 64 4.54 -15.94 -24.59
N PHE A 65 5.71 -15.36 -24.32
CA PHE A 65 6.77 -16.01 -23.53
C PHE A 65 6.32 -16.28 -22.11
N ILE A 66 5.68 -15.31 -21.45
CA ILE A 66 5.15 -15.46 -20.10
C ILE A 66 4.15 -16.61 -20.04
N LYS A 67 3.24 -16.71 -21.01
CA LYS A 67 2.27 -17.81 -21.09
C LYS A 67 2.98 -19.17 -21.20
N THR A 68 3.96 -19.29 -22.08
CA THR A 68 4.74 -20.53 -22.27
C THR A 68 5.54 -20.90 -21.03
N ILE A 69 6.22 -19.94 -20.40
CA ILE A 69 6.99 -20.16 -19.16
C ILE A 69 6.05 -20.59 -18.03
N SER A 70 4.89 -19.95 -17.89
CA SER A 70 3.90 -20.31 -16.88
C SER A 70 3.44 -21.77 -17.02
N GLN A 71 3.22 -22.22 -18.26
CA GLN A 71 2.89 -23.61 -18.55
C GLN A 71 4.06 -24.54 -18.21
N ARG A 72 5.30 -24.20 -18.59
CA ARG A 72 6.49 -24.99 -18.23
C ARG A 72 6.62 -25.15 -16.71
N ILE A 73 6.38 -24.08 -15.94
CA ILE A 73 6.41 -24.14 -14.48
C ILE A 73 5.34 -25.10 -13.95
N LEU A 74 4.14 -25.13 -14.54
CA LEU A 74 3.07 -26.03 -14.12
C LEU A 74 3.42 -27.51 -14.36
N PHE A 75 4.07 -27.85 -15.47
CA PHE A 75 4.39 -29.22 -15.82
C PHE A 75 5.67 -29.76 -15.17
N LYS A 76 6.62 -28.89 -14.75
CA LYS A 76 7.83 -29.33 -14.05
C LYS A 76 7.50 -29.76 -12.61
N GLN A 77 8.17 -30.80 -12.13
CA GLN A 77 8.00 -31.26 -10.74
C GLN A 77 8.51 -30.21 -9.74
N ASP A 78 9.69 -29.66 -10.02
CA ASP A 78 10.31 -28.64 -9.20
C ASP A 78 10.02 -27.23 -9.70
N ILE A 79 9.81 -26.32 -8.76
CA ILE A 79 9.58 -24.92 -9.04
C ILE A 79 10.91 -24.17 -9.12
N SER A 80 11.11 -23.45 -10.23
CA SER A 80 12.19 -22.46 -10.32
C SER A 80 11.71 -21.13 -9.78
N GLU A 81 12.21 -20.73 -8.61
CA GLU A 81 11.91 -19.43 -8.00
C GLU A 81 12.36 -18.27 -8.89
N LEU A 82 13.51 -18.43 -9.58
CA LEU A 82 14.00 -17.45 -10.55
C LEU A 82 12.97 -17.19 -11.66
N PHE A 83 12.41 -18.24 -12.24
CA PHE A 83 11.44 -18.12 -13.34
C PHE A 83 10.17 -17.42 -12.87
N ILE A 84 9.67 -17.79 -11.69
CA ILE A 84 8.51 -17.13 -11.09
C ILE A 84 8.80 -15.66 -10.82
N THR A 85 9.98 -15.33 -10.27
CA THR A 85 10.37 -13.94 -9.97
C THR A 85 10.46 -13.11 -11.26
N ILE A 86 10.97 -13.65 -12.36
CA ILE A 86 11.06 -12.93 -13.64
C ILE A 86 9.67 -12.72 -14.25
N ILE A 87 8.78 -13.71 -14.27
CA ILE A 87 7.41 -13.49 -14.78
C ILE A 87 6.61 -12.53 -13.89
N ALA A 88 6.93 -12.46 -12.59
CA ALA A 88 6.36 -11.52 -11.66
C ALA A 88 6.78 -10.04 -11.89
N CYS A 89 7.73 -9.78 -12.82
CA CYS A 89 8.04 -8.44 -13.31
C CYS A 89 6.99 -7.88 -14.29
N TYR A 90 6.09 -8.72 -14.79
CA TYR A 90 5.15 -8.35 -15.86
C TYR A 90 3.71 -8.20 -15.42
N LYS A 91 3.31 -8.94 -14.41
CA LYS A 91 2.03 -8.79 -13.71
C LYS A 91 2.09 -9.46 -12.35
N SER A 92 1.17 -9.08 -11.47
CA SER A 92 1.11 -9.65 -10.13
C SER A 92 0.92 -11.17 -10.16
N LEU A 93 1.64 -11.90 -9.30
CA LEU A 93 1.46 -13.35 -9.15
C LEU A 93 0.01 -13.72 -8.79
N GLY A 94 -0.72 -12.82 -8.13
CA GLY A 94 -2.14 -12.98 -7.82
C GLY A 94 -3.07 -12.99 -9.04
N GLU A 95 -2.62 -12.48 -10.19
CA GLU A 95 -3.39 -12.40 -11.44
C GLU A 95 -3.16 -13.60 -12.39
N PHE A 96 -2.22 -14.49 -12.05
CA PHE A 96 -2.03 -15.72 -12.81
C PHE A 96 -3.16 -16.73 -12.55
N GLU A 97 -3.24 -17.76 -13.38
CA GLU A 97 -4.21 -18.85 -13.24
C GLU A 97 -4.15 -19.52 -11.87
N ASN A 98 -5.28 -19.98 -11.37
CA ASN A 98 -5.38 -20.59 -10.04
C ASN A 98 -4.45 -21.81 -9.86
N SER A 99 -4.21 -22.57 -10.91
CA SER A 99 -3.27 -23.69 -10.94
C SER A 99 -1.85 -23.26 -10.60
N LEU A 100 -1.35 -22.19 -11.23
CA LEU A 100 -0.02 -21.65 -10.96
C LEU A 100 0.05 -21.02 -9.56
N LYS A 101 -0.96 -20.24 -9.15
CA LYS A 101 -1.03 -19.68 -7.80
C LYS A 101 -0.97 -20.77 -6.74
N SER A 102 -1.77 -21.81 -6.88
CA SER A 102 -1.78 -22.93 -5.93
C SER A 102 -0.43 -23.62 -5.85
N LYS A 103 0.24 -23.81 -7.00
CA LYS A 103 1.57 -24.39 -7.04
C LYS A 103 2.59 -23.51 -6.32
N ILE A 104 2.57 -22.20 -6.54
CA ILE A 104 3.45 -21.23 -5.87
C ILE A 104 3.20 -21.23 -4.34
N LEU A 105 1.93 -21.21 -3.91
CA LEU A 105 1.58 -21.20 -2.50
C LEU A 105 1.95 -22.48 -1.75
N ASN A 106 1.98 -23.62 -2.46
CA ASN A 106 2.40 -24.91 -1.88
C ASN A 106 3.92 -25.11 -1.89
N HIS A 107 4.67 -24.24 -2.57
CA HIS A 107 6.13 -24.31 -2.60
C HIS A 107 6.73 -23.89 -1.27
N LYS A 108 7.48 -24.79 -0.65
CA LYS A 108 8.18 -24.52 0.62
C LYS A 108 9.63 -24.20 0.33
N THR A 109 10.05 -23.02 0.77
CA THR A 109 11.43 -22.57 0.59
C THR A 109 11.90 -21.73 1.78
N ASN A 110 13.20 -21.74 2.03
CA ASN A 110 13.88 -20.88 2.99
C ASN A 110 14.35 -19.54 2.35
N ASN A 111 14.04 -19.31 1.07
CA ASN A 111 14.40 -18.10 0.38
C ASN A 111 13.49 -16.93 0.79
N ASN A 112 13.94 -16.14 1.74
CA ASN A 112 13.19 -14.99 2.25
C ASN A 112 12.86 -13.95 1.18
N LEU A 113 13.68 -13.79 0.15
CA LEU A 113 13.44 -12.84 -0.93
C LEU A 113 12.25 -13.29 -1.77
N PHE A 114 12.19 -14.57 -2.12
CA PHE A 114 11.06 -15.16 -2.84
C PHE A 114 9.78 -15.10 -2.00
N ASN A 115 9.86 -15.49 -0.73
CA ASN A 115 8.73 -15.45 0.19
C ASN A 115 8.15 -14.04 0.32
N ASN A 116 8.97 -12.99 0.30
CA ASN A 116 8.51 -11.61 0.31
C ASN A 116 7.75 -11.22 -0.97
N ILE A 117 8.18 -11.69 -2.15
CA ILE A 117 7.45 -11.46 -3.41
C ILE A 117 6.07 -12.14 -3.33
N VAL A 118 6.03 -13.41 -2.93
CA VAL A 118 4.79 -14.17 -2.79
C VAL A 118 3.85 -13.50 -1.78
N LYS A 119 4.39 -13.03 -0.64
CA LYS A 119 3.62 -12.28 0.35
C LYS A 119 2.99 -11.04 -0.27
N LYS A 120 3.80 -10.17 -0.89
CA LYS A 120 3.33 -8.89 -1.47
C LYS A 120 2.35 -9.07 -2.63
N GLN A 121 2.58 -10.08 -3.48
CA GLN A 121 1.82 -10.23 -4.72
C GLN A 121 0.66 -11.24 -4.65
N ILE A 122 0.60 -12.08 -3.62
CA ILE A 122 -0.51 -13.03 -3.43
C ILE A 122 -1.19 -12.85 -2.08
N HIS A 123 -0.44 -12.94 -0.96
CA HIS A 123 -1.08 -12.95 0.37
C HIS A 123 -1.71 -11.61 0.72
N GLU A 124 -1.00 -10.50 0.53
CA GLU A 124 -1.50 -9.17 0.84
C GLU A 124 -2.76 -8.79 0.03
N PRO A 125 -2.82 -9.01 -1.30
CA PRO A 125 -4.05 -8.81 -2.08
C PRO A 125 -5.22 -9.71 -1.63
N LEU A 126 -4.96 -10.94 -1.23
CA LEU A 126 -6.00 -11.83 -0.69
C LEU A 126 -6.53 -11.34 0.66
N GLU A 127 -5.68 -10.79 1.51
CA GLU A 127 -6.07 -10.17 2.77
C GLU A 127 -6.88 -8.88 2.51
N GLU A 128 -6.42 -8.02 1.62
CA GLU A 128 -7.16 -6.82 1.20
C GLU A 128 -8.56 -7.18 0.70
N LYS A 129 -8.68 -8.26 -0.10
CA LYS A 129 -9.98 -8.72 -0.60
C LYS A 129 -10.93 -9.12 0.54
N LYS A 130 -10.44 -9.76 1.60
CA LYS A 130 -11.26 -10.07 2.78
C LYS A 130 -11.68 -8.80 3.54
N LEU A 131 -10.79 -7.79 3.58
CA LEU A 131 -11.08 -6.53 4.26
C LEU A 131 -12.19 -5.72 3.58
N LEU A 132 -12.44 -5.89 2.26
CA LEU A 132 -13.56 -5.26 1.55
C LEU A 132 -14.93 -5.59 2.18
N GLU A 133 -15.04 -6.76 2.79
CA GLU A 133 -16.29 -7.22 3.44
C GLU A 133 -16.46 -6.66 4.85
N VAL A 134 -15.34 -6.34 5.52
CA VAL A 134 -15.32 -5.90 6.92
C VAL A 134 -15.41 -4.39 7.06
N ILE A 135 -14.96 -3.63 6.06
CA ILE A 135 -15.03 -2.17 6.07
C ILE A 135 -16.48 -1.73 6.06
N LYS A 136 -16.85 -0.91 7.04
CA LYS A 136 -18.21 -0.41 7.19
C LYS A 136 -18.59 0.54 6.05
N LYS A 137 -19.83 0.40 5.59
CA LYS A 137 -20.47 1.20 4.53
C LYS A 137 -21.75 1.81 5.11
N PRO A 138 -21.63 2.89 5.90
CA PRO A 138 -22.78 3.41 6.64
C PRO A 138 -23.92 3.85 5.73
N TYR A 139 -23.59 4.33 4.52
CA TYR A 139 -24.57 4.81 3.54
C TYR A 139 -24.21 4.38 2.11
N LEU A 140 -25.22 4.30 1.25
CA LEU A 140 -25.02 4.06 -0.18
C LEU A 140 -24.57 5.36 -0.85
N ILE A 141 -23.52 5.28 -1.65
CA ILE A 141 -23.08 6.40 -2.49
C ILE A 141 -24.10 6.59 -3.61
N THR A 142 -24.83 7.69 -3.59
CA THR A 142 -25.92 7.96 -4.55
C THR A 142 -25.52 8.95 -5.64
N ASN A 143 -24.61 9.88 -5.35
CA ASN A 143 -24.15 10.89 -6.30
C ASN A 143 -23.50 10.26 -7.53
N ILE A 144 -23.88 10.68 -8.73
CA ILE A 144 -23.42 10.12 -10.01
C ILE A 144 -21.93 10.37 -10.20
N VAL A 145 -21.45 11.60 -9.93
CA VAL A 145 -20.03 11.96 -10.06
C VAL A 145 -19.18 11.13 -9.11
N SER A 146 -19.62 11.00 -7.85
CA SER A 146 -18.92 10.19 -6.84
C SER A 146 -18.85 8.71 -7.22
N LYS A 147 -19.88 8.17 -7.91
CA LYS A 147 -19.86 6.80 -8.43
C LYS A 147 -18.81 6.61 -9.52
N GLU A 148 -18.68 7.55 -10.46
CA GLU A 148 -17.68 7.49 -11.52
C GLU A 148 -16.25 7.63 -10.94
N ILE A 149 -16.04 8.58 -10.04
CA ILE A 149 -14.77 8.75 -9.33
C ILE A 149 -14.43 7.47 -8.56
N ARG A 150 -15.39 6.90 -7.83
CA ARG A 150 -15.19 5.64 -7.11
C ARG A 150 -14.72 4.53 -8.05
N LYS A 151 -15.38 4.35 -9.21
CA LYS A 151 -15.02 3.32 -10.18
C LYS A 151 -13.55 3.47 -10.62
N GLN A 152 -13.11 4.68 -10.94
CA GLN A 152 -11.73 4.95 -11.34
C GLN A 152 -10.74 4.57 -10.24
N TYR A 153 -10.98 4.95 -8.99
CA TYR A 153 -10.08 4.66 -7.86
C TYR A 153 -10.16 3.21 -7.36
N GLU A 154 -11.24 2.49 -7.64
CA GLU A 154 -11.32 1.07 -7.34
C GLU A 154 -10.50 0.21 -8.32
N GLU A 155 -10.44 0.61 -9.59
CA GLU A 155 -9.62 -0.05 -10.60
C GLU A 155 -8.11 0.18 -10.36
N THR A 156 -7.75 1.40 -9.98
CA THR A 156 -6.36 1.81 -9.74
C THR A 156 -6.24 2.60 -8.44
N PRO A 157 -6.12 1.93 -7.27
CA PRO A 157 -5.86 2.62 -6.02
C PRO A 157 -4.55 3.40 -6.11
N HIS A 158 -4.63 4.73 -6.04
CA HIS A 158 -3.46 5.59 -6.14
C HIS A 158 -2.58 5.56 -4.87
N ASN A 159 -1.28 5.80 -5.07
CA ASN A 159 -0.31 6.06 -4.01
C ASN A 159 -0.16 4.93 -2.98
N LYS A 160 -0.06 3.67 -3.44
CA LYS A 160 0.35 2.58 -2.56
C LYS A 160 1.74 2.90 -1.99
N TRP A 161 1.80 3.15 -0.69
CA TRP A 161 3.06 3.41 0.01
C TRP A 161 3.61 2.11 0.60
N ILE A 162 4.94 1.94 0.52
CA ILE A 162 5.62 0.75 1.06
C ILE A 162 6.13 1.05 2.46
N ASN A 163 6.82 2.16 2.59
CA ASN A 163 7.38 2.64 3.85
C ASN A 163 6.78 3.99 4.19
N ILE A 164 6.56 4.21 5.46
CA ILE A 164 6.09 5.48 6.00
C ILE A 164 6.80 5.76 7.31
N ASN A 165 7.24 6.99 7.49
CA ASN A 165 7.80 7.43 8.77
C ASN A 165 6.65 7.57 9.77
N LYS A 166 6.77 6.85 10.89
CA LYS A 166 5.83 6.99 12.00
C LYS A 166 6.06 8.33 12.67
N PRO A 167 5.05 9.19 12.79
CA PRO A 167 5.21 10.44 13.50
C PRO A 167 5.41 10.17 15.01
N VAL A 168 6.09 11.08 15.68
CA VAL A 168 6.18 11.07 17.13
C VAL A 168 4.90 11.68 17.69
N PRO A 169 4.11 10.95 18.51
CA PRO A 169 2.89 11.48 19.06
C PRO A 169 3.17 12.65 20.02
N ALA A 170 2.40 13.72 19.89
CA ALA A 170 2.47 14.89 20.74
C ALA A 170 1.07 15.36 21.14
N ASN A 171 1.01 16.21 22.17
CA ASN A 171 -0.25 16.82 22.61
C ASN A 171 -0.88 17.60 21.44
N PHE A 172 -2.20 17.53 21.32
CA PHE A 172 -2.97 18.21 20.27
C PHE A 172 -2.65 19.71 20.16
N PHE A 173 -2.65 20.43 21.28
CA PHE A 173 -2.37 21.87 21.25
C PHE A 173 -0.93 22.20 20.88
N TYR A 174 0.02 21.35 21.25
CA TYR A 174 1.40 21.52 20.82
C TYR A 174 1.54 21.42 19.30
N ILE A 175 0.88 20.45 18.69
CA ILE A 175 0.88 20.27 17.23
C ILE A 175 0.19 21.45 16.57
N LEU A 176 -1.00 21.84 17.05
CA LEU A 176 -1.76 22.93 16.49
C LEU A 176 -1.00 24.26 16.54
N ASN A 177 -0.32 24.56 17.65
CA ASN A 177 0.51 25.75 17.79
C ASN A 177 1.72 25.76 16.84
N ASN A 178 2.25 24.60 16.49
CA ASN A 178 3.35 24.51 15.52
C ASN A 178 2.87 24.62 14.07
N ASP A 179 1.69 24.10 13.76
CA ASP A 179 1.13 24.08 12.43
C ASP A 179 0.47 25.41 12.04
N ILE A 180 -0.15 26.11 13.01
CA ILE A 180 -0.83 27.40 12.79
C ILE A 180 0.10 28.54 13.21
N LYS A 181 0.68 29.23 12.24
CA LYS A 181 1.51 30.42 12.44
C LYS A 181 0.83 31.66 11.84
N PRO A 182 0.88 32.84 12.50
CA PRO A 182 1.40 33.17 13.83
C PRO A 182 0.52 32.64 14.95
N ASN A 183 1.13 32.29 16.07
CA ASN A 183 0.47 31.75 17.27
C ASN A 183 -0.64 32.68 17.76
N SER A 184 -1.87 32.45 17.33
CA SER A 184 -3.04 33.23 17.73
C SER A 184 -3.66 32.67 19.02
N PHE A 185 -3.26 31.48 19.43
CA PHE A 185 -3.71 30.89 20.69
C PHE A 185 -2.73 31.19 21.81
N LYS A 186 -3.01 32.19 22.61
CA LYS A 186 -2.37 32.39 23.93
C LYS A 186 -2.87 31.27 24.84
N HIS A 187 -2.29 30.10 24.74
CA HIS A 187 -2.41 29.12 25.81
C HIS A 187 -1.35 29.48 26.84
N GLU A 188 -1.77 29.82 28.04
CA GLU A 188 -0.88 29.82 29.19
C GLU A 188 -0.36 28.39 29.33
N ILE A 189 0.88 28.18 28.89
CA ILE A 189 1.61 26.97 29.19
C ILE A 189 1.95 27.07 30.66
N THR A 190 1.14 26.47 31.49
CA THR A 190 1.48 26.32 32.90
C THR A 190 2.53 25.19 32.98
N LEU A 191 3.71 25.59 33.45
CA LEU A 191 4.74 24.63 33.84
C LEU A 191 4.43 24.19 35.28
N ASP A 192 4.70 22.94 35.64
CA ASP A 192 4.72 22.51 37.02
C ASP A 192 5.91 23.11 37.76
N GLU A 193 5.97 22.90 39.09
CA GLU A 193 7.05 23.42 39.95
C GLU A 193 8.45 22.98 39.51
N ASP A 194 8.57 21.90 38.75
CA ASP A 194 9.81 21.36 38.22
C ASP A 194 10.11 21.85 36.79
N GLY A 195 9.30 22.71 36.20
CA GLY A 195 9.46 23.26 34.85
C GLY A 195 9.01 22.35 33.75
N PHE A 196 8.27 21.27 34.05
CA PHE A 196 7.66 20.39 33.06
C PHE A 196 6.27 20.90 32.64
N PHE A 197 5.92 20.63 31.40
CA PHE A 197 4.60 20.98 30.89
C PHE A 197 3.52 20.22 31.68
N ILE A 198 2.66 20.93 32.38
CA ILE A 198 1.44 20.35 32.93
C ILE A 198 0.63 19.89 31.72
N GLU A 199 0.45 18.59 31.60
CA GLU A 199 -0.44 18.03 30.61
C GLU A 199 -1.83 18.62 30.87
N TYR A 200 -2.26 19.57 30.04
CA TYR A 200 -3.57 20.18 30.16
C TYR A 200 -4.62 19.10 30.32
N LYS A 201 -5.26 19.01 31.47
CA LYS A 201 -6.46 18.18 31.69
C LYS A 201 -7.62 18.80 30.92
N THR A 202 -7.48 18.92 29.63
CA THR A 202 -8.47 19.51 28.77
C THR A 202 -9.37 18.43 28.16
N LYS A 203 -10.54 18.86 27.77
CA LYS A 203 -11.57 18.14 27.01
C LYS A 203 -11.03 17.38 25.78
N PHE A 204 -9.78 17.66 25.37
CA PHE A 204 -9.10 17.18 24.16
C PHE A 204 -7.97 16.17 24.43
N ASN A 205 -7.93 15.52 25.59
CA ASN A 205 -6.96 14.45 25.85
C ASN A 205 -7.11 13.23 24.93
N LYS A 206 -8.25 13.11 24.24
CA LYS A 206 -8.57 12.06 23.26
C LYS A 206 -9.29 12.70 22.08
N PRO A 207 -8.61 13.46 21.21
CA PRO A 207 -9.26 14.13 20.10
C PRO A 207 -9.83 13.12 19.11
N ASN A 208 -11.01 13.42 18.57
CA ASN A 208 -11.59 12.73 17.44
C ASN A 208 -11.10 13.38 16.14
N VAL A 209 -10.41 12.63 15.32
CA VAL A 209 -9.80 13.11 14.07
C VAL A 209 -10.49 12.47 12.88
N LEU A 210 -10.92 13.27 11.92
CA LEU A 210 -11.40 12.82 10.63
C LEU A 210 -10.35 13.08 9.55
N ILE A 211 -10.02 12.06 8.77
CA ILE A 211 -9.25 12.20 7.54
C ILE A 211 -10.20 11.97 6.36
N ALA A 212 -10.55 13.05 5.68
CA ALA A 212 -11.52 13.06 4.60
C ALA A 212 -10.84 12.81 3.26
N GLY A 213 -11.21 11.73 2.56
CA GLY A 213 -10.53 11.30 1.34
C GLY A 213 -9.16 10.69 1.64
N CYS A 214 -9.09 9.77 2.60
CA CYS A 214 -7.84 9.24 3.13
C CYS A 214 -7.06 8.35 2.17
N GLY A 215 -7.66 7.92 1.05
CA GLY A 215 -7.04 7.05 0.06
C GLY A 215 -6.43 5.79 0.68
N THR A 216 -5.18 5.52 0.35
CA THR A 216 -4.41 4.37 0.87
C THR A 216 -3.88 4.58 2.30
N GLY A 217 -4.30 5.62 3.01
CA GLY A 217 -4.11 5.78 4.45
C GLY A 217 -2.78 6.38 4.91
N SER A 218 -1.95 6.92 4.02
CA SER A 218 -0.71 7.58 4.42
C SER A 218 -0.98 8.75 5.36
N HIS A 219 -1.98 9.57 5.06
CA HIS A 219 -2.39 10.70 5.89
C HIS A 219 -2.99 10.24 7.23
N VAL A 220 -3.69 9.11 7.23
CA VAL A 220 -4.18 8.51 8.50
C VAL A 220 -3.02 8.12 9.43
N VAL A 221 -1.93 7.58 8.87
CA VAL A 221 -0.73 7.31 9.67
C VAL A 221 -0.11 8.62 10.21
N LEU A 222 -0.06 9.68 9.40
CA LEU A 222 0.42 10.99 9.87
C LEU A 222 -0.46 11.55 10.99
N ALA A 223 -1.77 11.33 10.96
CA ALA A 223 -2.69 11.76 12.00
C ALA A 223 -2.45 11.04 13.36
N THR A 224 -1.71 9.93 13.39
CA THR A 224 -1.29 9.30 14.66
C THR A 224 -0.32 10.16 15.47
N ARG A 225 0.14 11.30 14.90
CA ARG A 225 0.85 12.35 15.63
C ARG A 225 0.04 12.94 16.79
N TYR A 226 -1.28 12.95 16.70
CA TYR A 226 -2.16 13.40 17.78
C TYR A 226 -2.23 12.33 18.87
N LYS A 227 -1.58 12.59 20.01
CA LYS A 227 -1.52 11.65 21.15
C LYS A 227 -2.93 11.26 21.60
N ASN A 228 -3.16 9.95 21.77
CA ASN A 228 -4.43 9.37 22.20
C ASN A 228 -5.65 9.64 21.27
N ALA A 229 -5.46 10.12 20.07
CA ALA A 229 -6.56 10.37 19.14
C ALA A 229 -7.34 9.10 18.78
N SER A 230 -8.64 9.28 18.54
CA SER A 230 -9.48 8.32 17.79
C SER A 230 -9.59 8.80 16.35
N ILE A 231 -9.10 8.04 15.41
CA ILE A 231 -8.97 8.47 14.02
C ILE A 231 -10.00 7.74 13.16
N THR A 232 -10.76 8.49 12.37
CA THR A 232 -11.68 7.96 11.37
C THR A 232 -11.18 8.37 9.99
N GLY A 233 -10.81 7.38 9.17
CA GLY A 233 -10.48 7.59 7.77
C GLY A 233 -11.67 7.28 6.88
N ILE A 234 -12.04 8.18 5.98
CA ILE A 234 -13.11 7.95 5.01
C ILE A 234 -12.59 8.09 3.59
N ASP A 235 -13.11 7.27 2.68
CA ASP A 235 -12.82 7.33 1.25
C ASP A 235 -13.96 6.69 0.44
N LEU A 236 -14.06 7.04 -0.85
CA LEU A 236 -14.98 6.41 -1.78
C LEU A 236 -14.54 5.00 -2.19
N SER A 237 -13.22 4.77 -2.30
CA SER A 237 -12.62 3.53 -2.80
C SER A 237 -12.43 2.51 -1.69
N LEU A 238 -13.16 1.40 -1.75
CA LEU A 238 -12.98 0.28 -0.83
C LEU A 238 -11.61 -0.37 -0.97
N SER A 239 -11.07 -0.46 -2.18
CA SER A 239 -9.75 -1.04 -2.43
C SER A 239 -8.65 -0.20 -1.77
N SER A 240 -8.76 1.14 -1.83
CA SER A 240 -7.86 2.05 -1.11
C SER A 240 -7.96 1.88 0.40
N LEU A 241 -9.19 1.81 0.93
CA LEU A 241 -9.44 1.59 2.37
C LEU A 241 -8.96 0.23 2.86
N ALA A 242 -9.10 -0.83 2.06
CA ALA A 242 -8.61 -2.16 2.39
C ALA A 242 -7.08 -2.17 2.49
N TYR A 243 -6.41 -1.53 1.54
CA TYR A 243 -4.96 -1.32 1.60
C TYR A 243 -4.56 -0.54 2.86
N ALA A 244 -5.22 0.60 3.12
CA ALA A 244 -4.96 1.45 4.29
C ALA A 244 -5.11 0.66 5.59
N LYS A 245 -6.20 -0.11 5.71
CA LYS A 245 -6.47 -0.92 6.91
C LYS A 245 -5.41 -2.00 7.10
N ARG A 246 -5.08 -2.79 6.07
CA ARG A 246 -4.02 -3.79 6.16
C ARG A 246 -2.70 -3.17 6.62
N LYS A 247 -2.29 -2.06 6.01
CA LYS A 247 -1.03 -1.37 6.34
C LYS A 247 -1.03 -0.82 7.77
N THR A 248 -2.13 -0.24 8.25
CA THR A 248 -2.21 0.27 9.63
C THR A 248 -2.30 -0.86 10.65
N ASP A 249 -2.92 -1.99 10.31
CA ASP A 249 -2.92 -3.20 11.15
C ASP A 249 -1.49 -3.80 11.25
N GLU A 250 -0.72 -3.86 10.15
CA GLU A 250 0.72 -4.23 10.15
C GLU A 250 1.55 -3.32 11.07
N LEU A 251 1.25 -2.02 11.09
CA LEU A 251 1.89 -1.03 11.97
C LEU A 251 1.39 -1.10 13.41
N LYS A 252 0.40 -1.97 13.71
CA LYS A 252 -0.21 -2.22 15.01
C LYS A 252 -1.00 -1.04 15.58
N TYR A 253 -1.51 -0.15 14.75
CA TYR A 253 -2.45 0.89 15.17
C TYR A 253 -3.83 0.27 15.46
N ARG A 254 -4.43 0.60 16.63
CA ARG A 254 -5.74 0.06 17.06
C ARG A 254 -6.81 1.13 17.22
N ASN A 255 -6.43 2.37 17.09
CA ASN A 255 -7.27 3.55 17.29
C ASN A 255 -7.76 4.17 15.97
N ILE A 256 -7.76 3.38 14.88
CA ILE A 256 -8.13 3.83 13.55
C ILE A 256 -9.34 3.03 13.07
N GLU A 257 -10.40 3.72 12.66
CA GLU A 257 -11.57 3.17 11.97
C GLU A 257 -11.59 3.65 10.52
N TYR A 258 -11.94 2.76 9.59
CA TYR A 258 -12.11 3.08 8.18
C TYR A 258 -13.56 2.90 7.75
N LEU A 259 -14.11 3.88 7.02
CA LEU A 259 -15.49 3.86 6.52
C LEU A 259 -15.50 4.20 5.02
N GLN A 260 -16.26 3.44 4.23
CA GLN A 260 -16.58 3.87 2.88
C GLN A 260 -17.70 4.91 2.95
N LEU A 261 -17.34 6.16 2.64
CA LEU A 261 -18.27 7.27 2.72
C LEU A 261 -17.89 8.35 1.71
N ASP A 262 -18.91 8.96 1.10
CA ASP A 262 -18.76 10.16 0.28
C ASP A 262 -18.55 11.38 1.21
N ILE A 263 -17.51 12.17 0.95
CA ILE A 263 -17.25 13.40 1.68
C ILE A 263 -18.43 14.40 1.58
N LEU A 264 -19.18 14.34 0.50
CA LEU A 264 -20.38 15.16 0.30
C LEU A 264 -21.55 14.74 1.20
N GLU A 265 -21.47 13.57 1.84
CA GLU A 265 -22.47 13.01 2.72
C GLU A 265 -22.05 12.94 4.19
N LEU A 266 -21.01 13.70 4.56
CA LEU A 266 -20.46 13.75 5.94
C LEU A 266 -21.49 14.12 6.99
N GLU A 267 -22.44 14.96 6.66
CA GLU A 267 -23.53 15.37 7.57
C GLU A 267 -24.38 14.20 8.08
N LYS A 268 -24.41 13.08 7.30
CA LYS A 268 -25.14 11.87 7.68
C LYS A 268 -24.40 11.07 8.75
N LEU A 269 -23.09 11.33 8.95
CA LEU A 269 -22.31 10.65 9.96
C LEU A 269 -22.59 11.32 11.32
N ASP A 270 -23.34 10.62 12.19
CA ASP A 270 -23.66 11.11 13.54
C ASP A 270 -22.42 11.05 14.46
N LYS A 271 -21.38 11.77 14.08
CA LYS A 271 -20.12 11.93 14.81
C LYS A 271 -19.64 13.37 14.74
N LYS A 272 -19.06 13.84 15.84
CA LYS A 272 -18.37 15.12 15.90
C LYS A 272 -16.88 14.90 15.97
N PHE A 273 -16.14 15.75 15.27
CA PHE A 273 -14.68 15.68 15.19
C PHE A 273 -14.08 16.97 15.71
N ASP A 274 -12.96 16.85 16.40
CA ASP A 274 -12.19 17.99 16.91
C ASP A 274 -11.23 18.50 15.84
N ILE A 275 -10.83 17.60 14.90
CA ILE A 275 -9.95 17.91 13.77
C ILE A 275 -10.52 17.25 12.53
N ILE A 276 -10.48 17.96 11.40
CA ILE A 276 -10.77 17.44 10.05
C ILE A 276 -9.60 17.81 9.15
N GLU A 277 -8.99 16.83 8.54
CA GLU A 277 -7.88 16.97 7.56
C GLU A 277 -8.24 16.31 6.23
#